data_42a077df0dc6edcda664e9088212918a
#
_entry.id   42a077df0dc6edcda664e9088212918a
#
_cell.length_a   1.000
_cell.length_b   1.000
_cell.length_c   1.000
_cell.angle_alpha   90.00
_cell.angle_beta   90.00
_cell.angle_gamma   90.00
#
_symmetry.space_group_name_H-M   'P 1'
#
loop_
_entity.id
_entity.type
_entity.pdbx_description
1 polymer ?
#
loop_
_entity_poly.entity_id
_entity_poly.type
_entity_poly.pdbx_seq_one_letter_code
_entity_poly.pdbx_strand_id
1 'polypeptide(L)'
;MSNTAQSLASTRIASLLDENSFVEIGGQVTARSTDFNMAGMETPSDGVITGYGVINGSLVYSQDASVMGGTIGEMHAKKIARLYEFAQKTGAPVIGLVDCAGMRLQEATDALNGFGEIYMAQAMASGVIPQITRRRYGTHPGYDRLHVHGV
;
A
#
# COMPACT_ATOMS: atom_id res chain seq x y z
N MET A 1 4.81 -9.91 -17.66
CA MET A 1 3.59 -10.19 -16.89
C MET A 1 4.05 -10.39 -15.46
N SER A 2 3.79 -9.43 -14.57
CA SER A 2 4.28 -9.47 -13.19
C SER A 2 3.61 -10.59 -12.41
N ASN A 3 4.38 -11.28 -11.59
CA ASN A 3 3.95 -12.36 -10.70
C ASN A 3 2.93 -11.91 -9.61
N THR A 4 2.41 -10.70 -9.72
CA THR A 4 1.44 -10.07 -8.82
C THR A 4 0.03 -10.68 -8.94
N ALA A 5 -0.23 -11.47 -9.97
CA ALA A 5 -1.57 -11.98 -10.30
C ALA A 5 -2.14 -13.00 -9.30
N GLN A 6 -1.38 -13.46 -8.30
CA GLN A 6 -1.82 -14.48 -7.34
C GLN A 6 -1.52 -14.15 -5.87
N SER A 7 -1.16 -12.91 -5.55
CA SER A 7 -0.92 -12.55 -4.16
C SER A 7 -2.24 -12.31 -3.40
N LEU A 8 -2.22 -12.48 -2.07
CA LEU A 8 -3.37 -12.14 -1.23
C LEU A 8 -3.77 -10.66 -1.38
N ALA A 9 -2.81 -9.79 -1.64
CA ALA A 9 -3.06 -8.38 -1.87
C ALA A 9 -3.86 -8.14 -3.17
N SER A 10 -3.49 -8.80 -4.27
CA SER A 10 -4.23 -8.70 -5.54
C SER A 10 -5.63 -9.30 -5.43
N THR A 11 -5.78 -10.43 -4.73
CA THR A 11 -7.09 -11.05 -4.50
C THR A 11 -8.02 -10.11 -3.71
N ARG A 12 -7.50 -9.41 -2.70
CA ARG A 12 -8.28 -8.43 -1.92
C ARG A 12 -8.74 -7.25 -2.78
N ILE A 13 -7.87 -6.74 -3.65
CA ILE A 13 -8.24 -5.67 -4.58
C ILE A 13 -9.32 -6.17 -5.55
N ALA A 14 -9.13 -7.35 -6.13
CA ALA A 14 -10.09 -7.92 -7.07
C ALA A 14 -11.48 -8.20 -6.43
N SER A 15 -11.51 -8.55 -5.13
CA SER A 15 -12.78 -8.74 -4.41
C SER A 15 -13.46 -7.44 -4.00
N LEU A 16 -12.73 -6.31 -4.03
CA LEU A 16 -13.22 -5.00 -3.64
C LEU A 16 -13.74 -4.19 -4.82
N LEU A 17 -13.08 -4.31 -5.97
CA LEU A 17 -13.33 -3.50 -7.16
C LEU A 17 -14.21 -4.23 -8.18
N ASP A 18 -14.85 -3.47 -9.05
CA ASP A 18 -15.57 -4.02 -10.19
C ASP A 18 -14.62 -4.78 -11.12
N GLU A 19 -15.13 -5.86 -11.74
CA GLU A 19 -14.32 -6.70 -12.63
C GLU A 19 -13.63 -5.89 -13.71
N ASN A 20 -12.34 -6.15 -13.92
CA ASN A 20 -11.48 -5.52 -14.93
C ASN A 20 -11.33 -3.99 -14.81
N SER A 21 -11.69 -3.40 -13.68
CA SER A 21 -11.57 -1.94 -13.47
C SER A 21 -10.22 -1.51 -12.90
N PHE A 22 -9.42 -2.44 -12.37
CA PHE A 22 -8.17 -2.10 -11.68
C PHE A 22 -7.03 -1.83 -12.66
N VAL A 23 -6.40 -0.68 -12.48
CA VAL A 23 -5.15 -0.30 -13.17
C VAL A 23 -4.06 -0.11 -12.12
N GLU A 24 -3.04 -0.97 -12.18
CA GLU A 24 -1.91 -0.92 -11.25
C GLU A 24 -0.95 0.23 -11.59
N ILE A 25 -0.50 0.94 -10.56
CA ILE A 25 0.53 1.98 -10.65
C ILE A 25 1.78 1.51 -9.92
N GLY A 26 2.93 1.54 -10.61
CA GLY A 26 4.22 1.17 -10.00
C GLY A 26 4.40 -0.33 -9.72
N GLY A 27 3.74 -1.22 -10.47
CA GLY A 27 3.85 -2.67 -10.29
C GLY A 27 5.25 -3.25 -10.53
N GLN A 28 6.12 -2.53 -11.24
CA GLN A 28 7.51 -2.94 -11.50
C GLN A 28 8.51 -2.36 -10.48
N VAL A 29 8.06 -1.59 -9.52
CA VAL A 29 8.93 -1.02 -8.49
C VAL A 29 9.32 -2.11 -7.50
N THR A 30 10.62 -2.22 -7.21
CA THR A 30 11.18 -3.14 -6.21
C THR A 30 11.92 -2.35 -5.13
N ALA A 31 12.23 -2.98 -3.99
CA ALA A 31 13.05 -2.39 -2.96
C ALA A 31 14.43 -2.02 -3.52
N ARG A 32 15.04 -0.96 -2.99
CA ARG A 32 16.44 -0.66 -3.28
C ARG A 32 17.35 -1.69 -2.60
N SER A 33 18.43 -2.06 -3.29
CA SER A 33 19.49 -2.87 -2.67
C SER A 33 20.21 -1.99 -1.63
N THR A 34 20.18 -2.41 -0.38
CA THR A 34 20.90 -1.79 0.74
C THR A 34 21.98 -2.75 1.23
N ASP A 35 22.90 -2.25 2.10
CA ASP A 35 24.05 -3.04 2.61
C ASP A 35 23.65 -4.21 3.52
N PHE A 36 22.36 -4.32 3.92
CA PHE A 36 21.87 -5.35 4.84
C PHE A 36 21.29 -6.58 4.12
N ASN A 37 22.07 -7.20 3.22
CA ASN A 37 21.68 -8.42 2.49
C ASN A 37 20.38 -8.30 1.65
N MET A 38 20.03 -7.10 1.20
CA MET A 38 18.91 -6.90 0.29
C MET A 38 19.24 -7.31 -1.15
N ALA A 39 20.53 -7.47 -1.47
CA ALA A 39 20.98 -7.97 -2.75
C ALA A 39 20.53 -9.42 -2.95
N GLY A 40 19.70 -9.68 -3.95
CA GLY A 40 19.14 -10.99 -4.25
C GLY A 40 17.79 -11.32 -3.58
N MET A 41 17.25 -10.44 -2.75
CA MET A 41 15.88 -10.58 -2.27
C MET A 41 14.88 -10.15 -3.33
N GLU A 42 13.96 -11.03 -3.68
CA GLU A 42 12.84 -10.69 -4.55
C GLU A 42 11.78 -9.93 -3.74
N THR A 43 11.54 -8.68 -4.14
CA THR A 43 10.53 -7.80 -3.53
C THR A 43 9.56 -7.31 -4.60
N PRO A 44 8.67 -8.18 -5.12
CA PRO A 44 7.72 -7.80 -6.15
C PRO A 44 6.82 -6.66 -5.66
N SER A 45 6.70 -5.59 -6.47
CA SER A 45 5.97 -4.35 -6.14
C SER A 45 6.37 -3.71 -4.80
N ASP A 46 7.53 -4.07 -4.26
CA ASP A 46 8.02 -3.75 -2.90
C ASP A 46 6.98 -4.00 -1.79
N GLY A 47 6.21 -5.09 -1.91
CA GLY A 47 5.23 -5.52 -0.93
C GLY A 47 3.96 -4.67 -0.84
N VAL A 48 3.72 -3.77 -1.80
CA VAL A 48 2.46 -3.03 -1.87
C VAL A 48 1.98 -2.88 -3.31
N ILE A 49 0.74 -3.26 -3.56
CA ILE A 49 0.05 -3.01 -4.81
C ILE A 49 -0.70 -1.69 -4.68
N THR A 50 -0.43 -0.77 -5.58
CA THR A 50 -1.09 0.55 -5.63
C THR A 50 -1.73 0.75 -7.00
N GLY A 51 -2.91 1.34 -7.03
CA GLY A 51 -3.61 1.61 -8.27
C GLY A 51 -4.95 2.30 -8.08
N TYR A 52 -5.66 2.44 -9.17
CA TYR A 52 -7.04 2.95 -9.16
C TYR A 52 -7.98 1.92 -9.77
N GLY A 53 -9.22 1.96 -9.33
CA GLY A 53 -10.27 1.09 -9.83
C GLY A 53 -11.66 1.68 -9.60
N VAL A 54 -12.68 1.02 -10.12
CA VAL A 54 -14.05 1.50 -9.99
C VAL A 54 -14.72 0.87 -8.77
N ILE A 55 -14.75 1.59 -7.69
CA ILE A 55 -15.83 1.76 -6.73
C ILE A 55 -15.87 3.26 -6.52
N ASN A 56 -16.77 3.95 -7.22
CA ASN A 56 -16.88 5.42 -7.16
C ASN A 56 -15.56 6.18 -7.48
N GLY A 57 -14.71 5.65 -8.36
CA GLY A 57 -13.44 6.28 -8.71
C GLY A 57 -12.36 6.25 -7.64
N SER A 58 -12.43 5.33 -6.69
CA SER A 58 -11.50 5.24 -5.57
C SER A 58 -10.08 4.82 -5.99
N LEU A 59 -9.10 5.37 -5.28
CA LEU A 59 -7.72 4.89 -5.33
C LEU A 59 -7.48 3.87 -4.22
N VAL A 60 -6.79 2.78 -4.55
CA VAL A 60 -6.60 1.64 -3.65
C VAL A 60 -5.13 1.30 -3.50
N TYR A 61 -4.71 1.00 -2.29
CA TYR A 61 -3.46 0.26 -2.04
C TYR A 61 -3.72 -0.97 -1.18
N SER A 62 -2.98 -2.04 -1.45
CA SER A 62 -3.03 -3.26 -0.66
C SER A 62 -1.61 -3.75 -0.36
N GLN A 63 -1.31 -3.92 0.93
CA GLN A 63 -0.04 -4.44 1.38
C GLN A 63 -0.02 -5.96 1.31
N ASP A 64 1.12 -6.51 0.91
CA ASP A 64 1.33 -7.95 0.74
C ASP A 64 2.26 -8.47 1.82
N ALA A 65 1.71 -9.17 2.80
CA ALA A 65 2.47 -9.78 3.87
C ALA A 65 3.39 -10.93 3.40
N SER A 66 3.21 -11.46 2.19
CA SER A 66 4.13 -12.46 1.62
C SER A 66 5.50 -11.88 1.25
N VAL A 67 5.55 -10.56 1.01
CA VAL A 67 6.80 -9.84 0.72
C VAL A 67 7.34 -9.24 2.01
N MET A 68 8.39 -9.83 2.56
CA MET A 68 9.06 -9.37 3.78
C MET A 68 8.12 -9.07 4.96
N GLY A 69 7.04 -9.86 5.12
CA GLY A 69 6.03 -9.65 6.17
C GLY A 69 5.18 -8.39 5.99
N GLY A 70 5.10 -7.83 4.79
CA GLY A 70 4.41 -6.55 4.54
C GLY A 70 5.11 -5.34 5.17
N THR A 71 6.39 -5.48 5.54
CA THR A 71 7.14 -4.38 6.15
C THR A 71 7.34 -3.23 5.18
N ILE A 72 7.21 -2.00 5.70
CA ILE A 72 7.31 -0.77 4.91
C ILE A 72 8.78 -0.39 4.77
N GLY A 73 9.27 -0.41 3.52
CA GLY A 73 10.55 0.15 3.11
C GLY A 73 10.36 1.50 2.40
N GLU A 74 11.45 2.07 1.92
CA GLU A 74 11.46 3.38 1.24
C GLU A 74 10.53 3.38 0.00
N MET A 75 10.72 2.43 -0.92
CA MET A 75 9.94 2.40 -2.16
C MET A 75 8.48 2.04 -1.92
N HIS A 76 8.21 1.15 -0.96
CA HIS A 76 6.88 0.84 -0.48
C HIS A 76 6.14 2.12 -0.02
N ALA A 77 6.81 2.91 0.83
CA ALA A 77 6.26 4.17 1.34
C ALA A 77 6.03 5.20 0.23
N LYS A 78 7.00 5.36 -0.67
CA LYS A 78 6.89 6.28 -1.83
C LYS A 78 5.71 5.93 -2.73
N LYS A 79 5.43 4.65 -2.96
CA LYS A 79 4.26 4.23 -3.74
C LYS A 79 2.95 4.69 -3.06
N ILE A 80 2.83 4.50 -1.76
CA ILE A 80 1.64 4.92 -1.01
C ILE A 80 1.52 6.45 -0.99
N ALA A 81 2.60 7.18 -0.68
CA ALA A 81 2.60 8.64 -0.68
C ALA A 81 2.22 9.21 -2.06
N ARG A 82 2.75 8.63 -3.14
CA ARG A 82 2.39 9.01 -4.52
C ARG A 82 0.92 8.79 -4.83
N LEU A 83 0.34 7.70 -4.32
CA LEU A 83 -1.09 7.44 -4.47
C LEU A 83 -1.93 8.54 -3.79
N TYR A 84 -1.54 8.97 -2.58
CA TYR A 84 -2.19 10.06 -1.87
C TYR A 84 -2.09 11.40 -2.61
N GLU A 85 -0.92 11.71 -3.20
CA GLU A 85 -0.77 12.91 -4.04
C GLU A 85 -1.74 12.88 -5.23
N PHE A 86 -1.90 11.72 -5.85
CA PHE A 86 -2.82 11.55 -6.97
C PHE A 86 -4.27 11.71 -6.51
N ALA A 87 -4.62 11.13 -5.36
CA ALA A 87 -5.94 11.23 -4.76
C ALA A 87 -6.32 12.69 -4.45
N GLN A 88 -5.41 13.45 -3.87
CA GLN A 88 -5.65 14.87 -3.56
C GLN A 88 -5.86 15.71 -4.82
N LYS A 89 -5.13 15.44 -5.91
CA LYS A 89 -5.28 16.14 -7.19
C LYS A 89 -6.60 15.84 -7.89
N THR A 90 -7.11 14.62 -7.72
CA THR A 90 -8.35 14.17 -8.38
C THR A 90 -9.58 14.29 -7.50
N GLY A 91 -9.43 14.56 -6.20
CA GLY A 91 -10.51 14.52 -5.22
C GLY A 91 -11.05 13.12 -4.94
N ALA A 92 -10.30 12.08 -5.32
CA ALA A 92 -10.75 10.69 -5.20
C ALA A 92 -10.52 10.13 -3.79
N PRO A 93 -11.43 9.28 -3.27
CA PRO A 93 -11.22 8.58 -2.01
C PRO A 93 -10.02 7.62 -2.07
N VAL A 94 -9.36 7.42 -0.94
CA VAL A 94 -8.30 6.40 -0.80
C VAL A 94 -8.77 5.27 0.10
N ILE A 95 -8.63 4.04 -0.39
CA ILE A 95 -8.91 2.82 0.37
C ILE A 95 -7.59 2.08 0.60
N GLY A 96 -7.20 1.92 1.85
CA GLY A 96 -5.99 1.21 2.27
C GLY A 96 -6.32 -0.16 2.88
N LEU A 97 -5.80 -1.21 2.27
CA LEU A 97 -5.87 -2.58 2.80
C LEU A 97 -4.53 -2.91 3.46
N VAL A 98 -4.46 -2.67 4.76
CA VAL A 98 -3.22 -2.72 5.53
C VAL A 98 -2.95 -4.13 6.08
N ASP A 99 -1.80 -4.69 5.73
CA ASP A 99 -1.28 -5.96 6.23
C ASP A 99 0.23 -5.81 6.43
N CYS A 100 0.62 -5.15 7.51
CA CYS A 100 1.96 -4.62 7.73
C CYS A 100 2.50 -5.06 9.09
N ALA A 101 3.70 -5.64 9.10
CA ALA A 101 4.42 -5.97 10.33
C ALA A 101 5.21 -4.79 10.93
N GLY A 102 5.23 -3.64 10.26
CA GLY A 102 5.93 -2.44 10.73
C GLY A 102 7.02 -1.95 9.78
N MET A 103 8.03 -1.33 10.33
CA MET A 103 9.17 -0.78 9.59
C MET A 103 10.09 -1.90 9.09
N ARG A 104 10.59 -1.78 7.86
CA ARG A 104 11.63 -2.66 7.31
C ARG A 104 12.99 -2.30 7.91
N LEU A 105 13.45 -3.12 8.85
CA LEU A 105 14.69 -2.84 9.59
C LEU A 105 15.93 -2.82 8.69
N GLN A 106 15.92 -3.58 7.60
CA GLN A 106 17.03 -3.64 6.63
C GLN A 106 17.28 -2.31 5.90
N GLU A 107 16.28 -1.44 5.85
CA GLU A 107 16.38 -0.11 5.23
C GLU A 107 16.55 1.01 6.26
N ALA A 108 16.56 0.68 7.54
CA ALA A 108 16.87 1.58 8.66
C ALA A 108 16.23 2.98 8.53
N THR A 109 17.06 4.02 8.41
CA THR A 109 16.62 5.42 8.34
C THR A 109 15.78 5.74 7.10
N ASP A 110 15.99 5.06 5.98
CA ASP A 110 15.22 5.27 4.76
C ASP A 110 13.78 4.79 4.93
N ALA A 111 13.59 3.64 5.60
CA ALA A 111 12.25 3.17 5.96
C ALA A 111 11.56 4.11 6.96
N LEU A 112 12.30 4.61 7.95
CA LEU A 112 11.75 5.57 8.92
C LEU A 112 11.32 6.88 8.26
N ASN A 113 12.12 7.41 7.34
CA ASN A 113 11.76 8.56 6.53
C ASN A 113 10.51 8.28 5.68
N GLY A 114 10.41 7.09 5.09
CA GLY A 114 9.23 6.65 4.35
C GLY A 114 7.95 6.67 5.19
N PHE A 115 8.00 6.25 6.45
CA PHE A 115 6.86 6.41 7.37
C PHE A 115 6.45 7.86 7.54
N GLY A 116 7.44 8.76 7.68
CA GLY A 116 7.18 10.21 7.74
C GLY A 116 6.46 10.73 6.49
N GLU A 117 6.87 10.28 5.31
CA GLU A 117 6.23 10.64 4.04
C GLU A 117 4.76 10.16 3.98
N ILE A 118 4.48 8.93 4.42
CA ILE A 118 3.10 8.41 4.47
C ILE A 118 2.25 9.24 5.44
N TYR A 119 2.74 9.48 6.66
CA TYR A 119 1.99 10.25 7.66
C TYR A 119 1.73 11.67 7.21
N MET A 120 2.71 12.31 6.58
CA MET A 120 2.55 13.64 6.00
C MET A 120 1.48 13.66 4.91
N ALA A 121 1.54 12.69 3.98
CA ALA A 121 0.57 12.59 2.90
C ALA A 121 -0.86 12.35 3.42
N GLN A 122 -1.02 11.49 4.44
CA GLN A 122 -2.30 11.24 5.10
C GLN A 122 -2.82 12.46 5.85
N ALA A 123 -1.95 13.18 6.57
CA ALA A 123 -2.31 14.39 7.28
C ALA A 123 -2.78 15.49 6.32
N MET A 124 -2.08 15.68 5.20
CA MET A 124 -2.48 16.64 4.18
C MET A 124 -3.78 16.28 3.46
N ALA A 125 -4.09 14.98 3.37
CA ALA A 125 -5.32 14.47 2.78
C ALA A 125 -6.53 14.56 3.74
N SER A 126 -6.28 14.73 5.04
CA SER A 126 -7.33 14.80 6.07
C SER A 126 -8.19 16.04 5.88
N GLY A 127 -9.51 15.85 5.83
CA GLY A 127 -10.48 16.91 5.54
C GLY A 127 -10.54 17.32 4.06
N VAL A 128 -9.73 16.73 3.18
CA VAL A 128 -9.72 17.02 1.73
C VAL A 128 -10.37 15.88 0.94
N ILE A 129 -9.99 14.64 1.26
CA ILE A 129 -10.54 13.44 0.64
C ILE A 129 -10.90 12.39 1.70
N PRO A 130 -11.91 11.54 1.45
CA PRO A 130 -12.22 10.42 2.33
C PRO A 130 -11.06 9.40 2.35
N GLN A 131 -10.68 8.98 3.56
CA GLN A 131 -9.64 7.98 3.78
C GLN A 131 -10.23 6.80 4.54
N ILE A 132 -10.24 5.63 3.93
CA ILE A 132 -10.79 4.41 4.52
C ILE A 132 -9.63 3.42 4.68
N THR A 133 -9.39 2.96 5.89
CA THR A 133 -8.34 1.96 6.16
C THR A 133 -8.95 0.72 6.78
N ARG A 134 -8.72 -0.42 6.15
CA ARG A 134 -9.01 -1.73 6.72
C ARG A 134 -7.69 -2.40 7.11
N ARG A 135 -7.50 -2.65 8.39
CA ARG A 135 -6.32 -3.33 8.93
C ARG A 135 -6.65 -4.78 9.28
N ARG A 136 -5.78 -5.69 8.82
CA ARG A 136 -5.81 -7.08 9.26
C ARG A 136 -4.98 -7.24 10.54
N TYR A 137 -5.58 -7.84 11.57
CA TYR A 137 -4.90 -8.21 12.80
C TYR A 137 -4.76 -9.74 12.87
N GLY A 138 -3.52 -10.25 12.63
CA GLY A 138 -3.19 -11.67 12.80
C GLY A 138 -3.87 -12.61 11.82
N THR A 139 -3.72 -13.91 12.08
CA THR A 139 -4.24 -15.01 11.26
C THR A 139 -5.70 -15.36 11.56
N HIS A 140 -6.36 -14.73 12.52
CA HIS A 140 -7.74 -15.02 12.86
C HIS A 140 -8.73 -14.22 12.01
N PRO A 141 -9.63 -14.89 11.27
CA PRO A 141 -10.77 -14.23 10.64
C PRO A 141 -11.68 -13.68 11.75
N GLY A 142 -11.84 -12.36 11.81
CA GLY A 142 -12.73 -11.69 12.77
C GLY A 142 -12.13 -10.48 13.50
N TYR A 143 -10.83 -10.23 13.38
CA TYR A 143 -10.17 -9.05 13.97
C TYR A 143 -9.83 -7.95 12.95
N ASP A 144 -10.62 -7.86 11.89
CA ASP A 144 -10.49 -6.77 10.92
C ASP A 144 -11.11 -5.49 11.49
N ARG A 145 -10.29 -4.46 11.69
CA ARG A 145 -10.80 -3.12 12.08
C ARG A 145 -10.89 -2.22 10.86
N LEU A 146 -12.07 -1.67 10.64
CA LEU A 146 -12.31 -0.61 9.68
C LEU A 146 -12.10 0.74 10.38
N HIS A 147 -11.23 1.57 9.83
CA HIS A 147 -11.05 2.95 10.26
C HIS A 147 -11.41 3.88 9.10
N VAL A 148 -12.29 4.82 9.35
CA VAL A 148 -12.64 5.89 8.41
C VAL A 148 -12.06 7.18 8.96
N HIS A 149 -11.22 7.85 8.17
CA HIS A 149 -10.61 9.12 8.52
C HIS A 149 -11.01 10.18 7.51
N GLY A 150 -11.28 11.37 7.99
CA GLY A 150 -11.46 12.54 7.13
C GLY A 150 -12.84 12.61 6.45
N VAL A 151 -13.84 12.98 7.22
CA VAL A 151 -15.03 13.66 6.70
C VAL A 151 -15.02 15.06 7.26
#